data_4c0e403febae902d3558a665822b1e73
#
_entry.id   4c0e403febae902d3558a665822b1e73
#
_cell.length_a   1.000
_cell.length_b   1.000
_cell.length_c   1.000
_cell.angle_alpha   90.00
_cell.angle_beta   90.00
_cell.angle_gamma   90.00
#
_symmetry.space_group_name_H-M   'P 1'
#
loop_
_entity.id
_entity.type
_entity.pdbx_description
1 polymer ?
#
loop_
_entity_poly.entity_id
_entity_poly.type
_entity_poly.pdbx_seq_one_letter_code
_entity_poly.pdbx_strand_id
1 'polypeptide(L)'
;EGTLNEEHRLVIMRARPKILVAGNYEEALALYERYESNVLGVISDVRFSRSGVLNETAGVDFLKHVRERRFDIPLLLTSSEPANATKAASIPAAFVDKNSGTLHQDVRRFFKDHLGFGDFVFRLPDESEIGRASNLKALEQHMLSIPEASFRYHCNRNDFSRWLFARTEMGLAAEVRPISDDDFSDGEDHRRHLVTIIADRRKRRQKGIVADFNAADADFDTEFFKIGKGSLGGKARGLAFVASLLRQNPDFYVTYKGVDIIVPQTLVITTDGFESFVEDNGLRYLSKTDLPDEQIADLFLAGRFPDWIEEKLRGYLGQVTYP
;
A
#
# COMPACT_ATOMS: atom_id res chain seq x y z
N GLU A 1 0.26 12.84 -7.29
CA GLU A 1 1.16 12.41 -6.18
C GLU A 1 0.96 13.39 -5.04
N GLY A 2 0.00 13.05 -4.13
CA GLY A 2 -0.27 13.85 -2.94
C GLY A 2 1.00 13.97 -2.09
N THR A 3 1.22 15.14 -1.54
CA THR A 3 2.32 15.44 -0.62
C THR A 3 2.25 14.50 0.58
N LEU A 4 2.94 13.38 0.48
CA LEU A 4 3.22 12.52 1.63
C LEU A 4 3.95 13.37 2.67
N ASN A 5 3.47 13.35 3.91
CA ASN A 5 4.12 13.90 5.08
C ASN A 5 5.59 13.44 5.10
N GLU A 6 6.53 14.28 5.54
CA GLU A 6 7.99 13.96 5.57
C GLU A 6 8.30 12.66 6.31
N GLU A 7 7.59 12.35 7.40
CA GLU A 7 7.71 11.07 8.11
C GLU A 7 7.33 9.88 7.22
N HIS A 8 6.28 10.01 6.42
CA HIS A 8 5.85 8.99 5.47
C HIS A 8 6.86 8.79 4.35
N ARG A 9 7.46 9.90 3.84
CA ARG A 9 8.58 9.83 2.89
C ARG A 9 9.79 9.12 3.50
N LEU A 10 10.14 9.40 4.75
CA LEU A 10 11.25 8.77 5.44
C LEU A 10 11.00 7.27 5.68
N VAL A 11 9.78 6.87 6.04
CA VAL A 11 9.40 5.45 6.20
C VAL A 11 9.48 4.73 4.86
N ILE A 12 8.93 5.31 3.77
CA ILE A 12 9.01 4.74 2.42
C ILE A 12 10.46 4.68 1.94
N MET A 13 11.27 5.69 2.19
CA MET A 13 12.69 5.69 1.80
C MET A 13 13.52 4.66 2.56
N ARG A 14 13.22 4.43 3.84
CA ARG A 14 13.92 3.43 4.68
C ARG A 14 13.48 1.99 4.38
N ALA A 15 12.25 1.82 3.94
CA ALA A 15 11.65 0.51 3.65
C ALA A 15 11.78 0.09 2.17
N ARG A 16 12.59 0.77 1.36
CA ARG A 16 12.83 0.34 -0.02
C ARG A 16 13.50 -1.03 -0.05
N PRO A 17 13.03 -1.96 -0.91
CA PRO A 17 13.70 -3.21 -1.13
C PRO A 17 15.16 -2.98 -1.53
N LYS A 18 16.05 -3.75 -0.91
CA LYS A 18 17.48 -3.74 -1.24
C LYS A 18 17.79 -4.97 -2.07
N ILE A 19 18.64 -4.79 -3.05
CA ILE A 19 19.21 -5.90 -3.83
C ILE A 19 20.51 -6.31 -3.14
N LEU A 20 20.58 -7.56 -2.71
CA LEU A 20 21.80 -8.20 -2.23
C LEU A 20 22.39 -8.98 -3.40
N VAL A 21 23.65 -8.76 -3.68
CA VAL A 21 24.36 -9.41 -4.78
C VAL A 21 25.42 -10.33 -4.21
N ALA A 22 25.43 -11.57 -4.68
CA ALA A 22 26.43 -12.58 -4.32
C ALA A 22 27.17 -13.04 -5.57
N GLY A 23 28.48 -13.14 -5.50
CA GLY A 23 29.35 -13.58 -6.59
C GLY A 23 29.64 -15.07 -6.60
N ASN A 24 29.32 -15.77 -5.50
CA ASN A 24 29.57 -17.22 -5.34
C ASN A 24 28.52 -17.84 -4.41
N TYR A 25 28.56 -19.20 -4.33
CA TYR A 25 27.59 -19.97 -3.56
C TYR A 25 27.64 -19.66 -2.05
N GLU A 26 28.83 -19.56 -1.49
CA GLU A 26 29.06 -19.36 -0.06
C GLU A 26 28.57 -17.99 0.38
N GLU A 27 28.81 -16.97 -0.44
CA GLU A 27 28.31 -15.62 -0.21
C GLU A 27 26.78 -15.56 -0.32
N ALA A 28 26.19 -16.23 -1.33
CA ALA A 28 24.74 -16.30 -1.49
C ALA A 28 24.08 -16.96 -0.28
N LEU A 29 24.66 -18.06 0.20
CA LEU A 29 24.17 -18.79 1.38
C LEU A 29 24.25 -17.92 2.65
N ALA A 30 25.40 -17.30 2.89
CA ALA A 30 25.61 -16.44 4.05
C ALA A 30 24.66 -15.21 4.07
N LEU A 31 24.43 -14.57 2.90
CA LEU A 31 23.48 -13.49 2.76
C LEU A 31 22.04 -13.98 2.99
N TYR A 32 21.68 -15.12 2.43
CA TYR A 32 20.35 -15.69 2.62
C TYR A 32 20.09 -16.03 4.10
N GLU A 33 20.98 -16.75 4.76
CA GLU A 33 20.84 -17.11 6.17
C GLU A 33 20.75 -15.88 7.09
N ARG A 34 21.52 -14.85 6.79
CA ARG A 34 21.50 -13.59 7.56
C ARG A 34 20.20 -12.82 7.44
N TYR A 35 19.54 -12.86 6.28
CA TYR A 35 18.38 -12.03 5.96
C TYR A 35 17.13 -12.85 5.64
N GLU A 36 17.11 -14.13 5.92
CA GLU A 36 16.05 -15.10 5.54
C GLU A 36 14.63 -14.58 5.80
N SER A 37 14.38 -13.99 6.98
CA SER A 37 13.06 -13.45 7.35
C SER A 37 12.61 -12.26 6.50
N ASN A 38 13.56 -11.55 5.86
CA ASN A 38 13.31 -10.33 5.09
C ASN A 38 13.48 -10.51 3.58
N VAL A 39 13.78 -11.73 3.12
CA VAL A 39 13.93 -12.02 1.69
C VAL A 39 12.56 -12.06 1.04
N LEU A 40 12.35 -11.21 0.02
CA LEU A 40 11.13 -11.17 -0.80
C LEU A 40 11.15 -12.18 -1.94
N GLY A 41 12.31 -12.47 -2.47
CA GLY A 41 12.51 -13.42 -3.55
C GLY A 41 13.98 -13.59 -3.89
N VAL A 42 14.29 -14.62 -4.66
CA VAL A 42 15.66 -14.95 -5.06
C VAL A 42 15.74 -15.09 -6.57
N ILE A 43 16.73 -14.42 -7.16
CA ILE A 43 17.09 -14.55 -8.58
C ILE A 43 18.48 -15.17 -8.63
N SER A 44 18.61 -16.28 -9.32
CA SER A 44 19.88 -17.00 -9.45
C SER A 44 20.21 -17.29 -10.91
N ASP A 45 21.49 -17.20 -11.23
CA ASP A 45 22.02 -17.86 -12.43
C ASP A 45 22.13 -19.37 -12.18
N VAL A 46 22.14 -20.17 -13.23
CA VAL A 46 22.33 -21.63 -13.12
C VAL A 46 23.75 -21.97 -12.67
N ARG A 47 24.75 -21.27 -13.24
CA ARG A 47 26.16 -21.57 -13.05
C ARG A 47 26.89 -20.41 -12.39
N PHE A 48 27.55 -20.68 -11.29
CA PHE A 48 28.49 -19.76 -10.66
C PHE A 48 29.49 -20.52 -9.77
N SER A 49 30.46 -19.79 -9.21
CA SER A 49 31.52 -20.39 -8.41
C SER A 49 31.00 -21.00 -7.12
N ARG A 50 31.47 -22.23 -6.81
CA ARG A 50 31.31 -22.91 -5.52
C ARG A 50 32.66 -23.49 -5.11
N SER A 51 33.15 -23.15 -3.92
CA SER A 51 34.47 -23.53 -3.44
C SER A 51 35.59 -23.11 -4.39
N GLY A 52 35.48 -21.93 -5.02
CA GLY A 52 36.46 -21.38 -5.94
C GLY A 52 36.45 -21.97 -7.35
N VAL A 53 35.58 -22.93 -7.66
CA VAL A 53 35.46 -23.56 -8.97
C VAL A 53 34.09 -23.31 -9.58
N LEU A 54 34.01 -23.09 -10.89
CA LEU A 54 32.76 -22.96 -11.60
C LEU A 54 31.95 -24.24 -11.46
N ASN A 55 30.72 -24.13 -10.98
CA ASN A 55 29.83 -25.26 -10.77
C ASN A 55 28.58 -25.12 -11.66
N GLU A 56 28.25 -26.16 -12.41
CA GLU A 56 27.21 -26.20 -13.42
C GLU A 56 25.76 -26.20 -12.84
N THR A 57 25.62 -26.44 -11.55
CA THR A 57 24.31 -26.55 -10.86
C THR A 57 24.22 -25.68 -9.61
N ALA A 58 25.23 -24.88 -9.31
CA ALA A 58 25.29 -24.10 -8.08
C ALA A 58 24.01 -23.29 -7.82
N GLY A 59 23.45 -22.65 -8.86
CA GLY A 59 22.21 -21.89 -8.72
C GLY A 59 20.98 -22.73 -8.47
N VAL A 60 20.93 -23.90 -9.10
CA VAL A 60 19.84 -24.87 -8.87
C VAL A 60 19.89 -25.39 -7.43
N ASP A 61 21.10 -25.73 -6.95
CA ASP A 61 21.30 -26.24 -5.60
C ASP A 61 20.98 -25.17 -4.55
N PHE A 62 21.36 -23.91 -4.82
CA PHE A 62 21.01 -22.78 -3.96
C PHE A 62 19.51 -22.55 -3.90
N LEU A 63 18.81 -22.52 -5.04
CA LEU A 63 17.36 -22.34 -5.06
C LEU A 63 16.61 -23.51 -4.39
N LYS A 64 17.12 -24.76 -4.50
CA LYS A 64 16.59 -25.91 -3.74
C LYS A 64 16.73 -25.68 -2.24
N HIS A 65 17.91 -25.28 -1.78
CA HIS A 65 18.14 -24.95 -0.37
C HIS A 65 17.17 -23.89 0.15
N VAL A 66 16.95 -22.82 -0.63
CA VAL A 66 15.96 -21.77 -0.28
C VAL A 66 14.55 -22.37 -0.22
N ARG A 67 14.15 -23.20 -1.18
CA ARG A 67 12.82 -23.80 -1.27
C ARG A 67 12.52 -24.75 -0.10
N GLU A 68 13.51 -25.51 0.35
CA GLU A 68 13.39 -26.42 1.50
C GLU A 68 13.14 -25.66 2.81
N ARG A 69 13.73 -24.48 2.97
CA ARG A 69 13.57 -23.64 4.16
C ARG A 69 12.31 -22.74 4.09
N ARG A 70 12.01 -22.25 2.91
CA ARG A 70 10.95 -21.27 2.65
C ARG A 70 10.19 -21.62 1.38
N PHE A 71 9.06 -22.33 1.56
CA PHE A 71 8.20 -22.73 0.45
C PHE A 71 7.55 -21.56 -0.28
N ASP A 72 7.36 -20.44 0.39
CA ASP A 72 6.60 -19.27 -0.05
C ASP A 72 7.43 -18.22 -0.81
N ILE A 73 8.76 -18.29 -0.81
CA ILE A 73 9.61 -17.34 -1.51
C ILE A 73 9.55 -17.56 -3.03
N PRO A 74 9.20 -16.53 -3.83
CA PRO A 74 9.33 -16.59 -5.28
C PRO A 74 10.78 -16.76 -5.71
N LEU A 75 11.01 -17.73 -6.59
CA LEU A 75 12.32 -18.06 -7.12
C LEU A 75 12.34 -17.82 -8.63
N LEU A 76 13.43 -17.24 -9.12
CA LEU A 76 13.69 -17.05 -10.54
C LEU A 76 15.07 -17.63 -10.89
N LEU A 77 15.07 -18.58 -11.81
CA LEU A 77 16.30 -19.10 -12.41
C LEU A 77 16.53 -18.42 -13.76
N THR A 78 17.75 -17.95 -13.97
CA THR A 78 18.14 -17.31 -15.25
C THR A 78 19.24 -18.14 -15.92
N SER A 79 19.18 -18.27 -17.25
CA SER A 79 20.20 -18.98 -18.03
C SER A 79 20.24 -18.47 -19.46
N SER A 80 21.39 -18.60 -20.11
CA SER A 80 21.53 -18.45 -21.57
C SER A 80 21.19 -19.74 -22.34
N GLU A 81 20.93 -20.82 -21.62
CA GLU A 81 20.58 -22.13 -22.17
C GLU A 81 19.11 -22.43 -21.90
N PRO A 82 18.21 -22.41 -22.91
CA PRO A 82 16.77 -22.65 -22.71
C PRO A 82 16.44 -24.02 -22.11
N ALA A 83 17.28 -25.02 -22.33
CA ALA A 83 17.11 -26.37 -21.75
C ALA A 83 17.10 -26.37 -20.20
N ASN A 84 17.69 -25.35 -19.57
CA ASN A 84 17.66 -25.20 -18.11
C ASN A 84 16.26 -24.83 -17.54
N ALA A 85 15.27 -24.54 -18.39
CA ALA A 85 13.88 -24.37 -17.94
C ALA A 85 13.34 -25.60 -17.21
N THR A 86 13.77 -26.81 -17.59
CA THR A 86 13.40 -28.06 -16.91
C THR A 86 13.94 -28.12 -15.48
N LYS A 87 15.13 -27.55 -15.23
CA LYS A 87 15.72 -27.44 -13.89
C LYS A 87 14.91 -26.49 -13.01
N ALA A 88 14.46 -25.34 -13.57
CA ALA A 88 13.59 -24.41 -12.86
C ALA A 88 12.26 -25.05 -12.47
N ALA A 89 11.63 -25.78 -13.38
CA ALA A 89 10.37 -26.50 -13.13
C ALA A 89 10.50 -27.53 -11.98
N SER A 90 11.67 -28.18 -11.85
CA SER A 90 11.91 -29.14 -10.77
C SER A 90 11.99 -28.52 -9.37
N ILE A 91 12.11 -27.18 -9.26
CA ILE A 91 12.26 -26.43 -8.00
C ILE A 91 11.04 -25.52 -7.74
N PRO A 92 9.93 -25.64 -8.40
CA PRO A 92 8.89 -24.61 -8.68
C PRO A 92 9.44 -23.16 -8.69
N ALA A 93 10.33 -22.88 -9.65
CA ALA A 93 10.90 -21.57 -9.89
C ALA A 93 10.49 -21.04 -11.28
N ALA A 94 10.30 -19.73 -11.42
CA ALA A 94 10.17 -19.10 -12.73
C ALA A 94 11.49 -19.24 -13.50
N PHE A 95 11.41 -19.23 -14.82
CA PHE A 95 12.58 -19.28 -15.70
C PHE A 95 12.61 -18.10 -16.66
N VAL A 96 13.78 -17.52 -16.85
CA VAL A 96 14.01 -16.48 -17.85
C VAL A 96 15.28 -16.80 -18.66
N ASP A 97 15.12 -16.82 -19.98
CA ASP A 97 16.21 -16.95 -20.92
C ASP A 97 16.92 -15.57 -21.08
N LYS A 98 18.21 -15.54 -20.75
CA LYS A 98 19.03 -14.32 -20.86
C LYS A 98 19.19 -13.81 -22.29
N ASN A 99 19.04 -14.69 -23.29
CA ASN A 99 19.14 -14.35 -24.71
C ASN A 99 17.80 -13.94 -25.32
N SER A 100 16.71 -13.98 -24.51
CA SER A 100 15.41 -13.57 -24.97
C SER A 100 15.35 -12.06 -25.24
N GLY A 101 14.77 -11.65 -26.35
CA GLY A 101 14.45 -10.24 -26.65
C GLY A 101 13.46 -9.63 -25.62
N THR A 102 12.80 -10.45 -24.80
CA THR A 102 11.85 -10.03 -23.75
C THR A 102 12.42 -10.08 -22.34
N LEU A 103 13.73 -10.32 -22.17
CA LEU A 103 14.40 -10.46 -20.87
C LEU A 103 13.93 -9.43 -19.82
N HIS A 104 14.00 -8.14 -20.18
CA HIS A 104 13.62 -7.05 -19.25
C HIS A 104 12.12 -7.09 -18.90
N GLN A 105 11.27 -7.47 -19.86
CA GLN A 105 9.83 -7.58 -19.64
C GLN A 105 9.50 -8.77 -18.74
N ASP A 106 10.18 -9.89 -18.91
CA ASP A 106 9.97 -11.11 -18.14
C ASP A 106 10.46 -10.93 -16.68
N VAL A 107 11.63 -10.31 -16.50
CA VAL A 107 12.10 -9.93 -15.16
C VAL A 107 11.14 -8.92 -14.51
N ARG A 108 10.66 -7.91 -15.25
CA ARG A 108 9.68 -6.95 -14.72
C ARG A 108 8.38 -7.62 -14.34
N ARG A 109 7.91 -8.60 -15.12
CA ARG A 109 6.74 -9.41 -14.81
C ARG A 109 6.94 -10.19 -13.52
N PHE A 110 8.09 -10.85 -13.34
CA PHE A 110 8.44 -11.53 -12.11
C PHE A 110 8.35 -10.60 -10.88
N PHE A 111 8.90 -9.39 -10.97
CA PHE A 111 8.80 -8.41 -9.89
C PHE A 111 7.35 -8.01 -9.58
N LYS A 112 6.55 -7.77 -10.61
CA LYS A 112 5.15 -7.35 -10.41
C LYS A 112 4.28 -8.47 -9.90
N ASP A 113 4.35 -9.64 -10.52
CA ASP A 113 3.35 -10.69 -10.35
C ASP A 113 3.74 -11.69 -9.26
N HIS A 114 5.05 -11.90 -9.02
CA HIS A 114 5.53 -12.84 -8.02
C HIS A 114 6.08 -12.18 -6.76
N LEU A 115 6.78 -11.05 -6.86
CA LEU A 115 7.31 -10.36 -5.68
C LEU A 115 6.31 -9.41 -5.02
N GLY A 116 5.14 -9.21 -5.60
CA GLY A 116 4.08 -8.38 -5.02
C GLY A 116 4.21 -6.87 -5.26
N PHE A 117 5.08 -6.41 -6.18
CA PHE A 117 5.21 -4.99 -6.53
C PHE A 117 4.10 -4.47 -7.46
N GLY A 118 3.36 -5.37 -8.12
CA GLY A 118 2.15 -5.06 -8.89
C GLY A 118 0.89 -5.12 -8.04
N ASP A 119 -0.28 -5.08 -8.70
CA ASP A 119 -1.55 -5.33 -8.03
C ASP A 119 -1.57 -6.74 -7.42
N PHE A 120 -2.33 -6.91 -6.33
CA PHE A 120 -2.65 -8.25 -5.88
C PHE A 120 -3.62 -8.89 -6.89
N VAL A 121 -3.25 -10.06 -7.39
CA VAL A 121 -4.07 -10.79 -8.36
C VAL A 121 -4.74 -11.96 -7.65
N PHE A 122 -6.06 -11.88 -7.50
CA PHE A 122 -6.84 -12.97 -6.94
C PHE A 122 -6.99 -14.10 -7.96
N ARG A 123 -6.62 -15.31 -7.56
CA ARG A 123 -6.64 -16.49 -8.40
C ARG A 123 -7.41 -17.64 -7.75
N LEU A 124 -7.97 -18.49 -8.58
CA LEU A 124 -8.44 -19.81 -8.15
C LEU A 124 -7.28 -20.82 -8.10
N PRO A 125 -7.48 -22.02 -7.52
CA PRO A 125 -6.44 -23.06 -7.49
C PRO A 125 -5.95 -23.52 -8.87
N ASP A 126 -6.73 -23.31 -9.94
CA ASP A 126 -6.35 -23.55 -11.34
C ASP A 126 -5.58 -22.37 -11.97
N GLU A 127 -5.17 -21.39 -11.13
CA GLU A 127 -4.49 -20.14 -11.49
C GLU A 127 -5.30 -19.15 -12.33
N SER A 128 -6.58 -19.41 -12.62
CA SER A 128 -7.45 -18.45 -13.28
C SER A 128 -7.64 -17.20 -12.44
N GLU A 129 -7.51 -16.02 -13.09
CA GLU A 129 -7.66 -14.72 -12.43
C GLU A 129 -9.14 -14.37 -12.25
N ILE A 130 -9.52 -13.93 -11.04
CA ILE A 130 -10.89 -13.53 -10.69
C ILE A 130 -11.01 -12.09 -10.19
N GLY A 131 -9.90 -11.39 -9.99
CA GLY A 131 -9.92 -9.99 -9.56
C GLY A 131 -8.53 -9.43 -9.27
N ARG A 132 -8.46 -8.12 -9.07
CA ARG A 132 -7.23 -7.40 -8.73
C ARG A 132 -7.46 -6.36 -7.65
N ALA A 133 -6.46 -6.18 -6.79
CA ALA A 133 -6.44 -5.11 -5.80
C ALA A 133 -5.15 -4.29 -5.94
N SER A 134 -5.29 -3.00 -6.18
CA SER A 134 -4.17 -2.06 -6.31
C SER A 134 -3.73 -1.44 -4.98
N ASN A 135 -4.58 -1.49 -3.96
CA ASN A 135 -4.35 -0.90 -2.63
C ASN A 135 -5.03 -1.72 -1.52
N LEU A 136 -4.78 -1.35 -0.26
CA LEU A 136 -5.31 -2.08 0.91
C LEU A 136 -6.84 -2.09 0.96
N LYS A 137 -7.52 -1.01 0.56
CA LYS A 137 -8.98 -0.93 0.53
C LYS A 137 -9.57 -1.90 -0.49
N ALA A 138 -9.02 -1.92 -1.70
CA ALA A 138 -9.44 -2.86 -2.73
C ALA A 138 -9.14 -4.32 -2.32
N LEU A 139 -8.00 -4.57 -1.63
CA LEU A 139 -7.68 -5.89 -1.08
C LEU A 139 -8.76 -6.33 -0.08
N GLU A 140 -9.10 -5.48 0.89
CA GLU A 140 -10.14 -5.72 1.89
C GLU A 140 -11.50 -6.03 1.25
N GLN A 141 -11.93 -5.21 0.28
CA GLN A 141 -13.20 -5.40 -0.43
C GLN A 141 -13.26 -6.72 -1.20
N HIS A 142 -12.20 -7.04 -1.93
CA HIS A 142 -12.14 -8.31 -2.66
C HIS A 142 -12.09 -9.51 -1.72
N MET A 143 -11.32 -9.45 -0.63
CA MET A 143 -11.26 -10.55 0.34
C MET A 143 -12.63 -10.90 0.91
N LEU A 144 -13.53 -9.93 1.06
CA LEU A 144 -14.90 -10.16 1.52
C LEU A 144 -15.79 -10.86 0.49
N SER A 145 -15.48 -10.78 -0.80
CA SER A 145 -16.36 -11.22 -1.90
C SER A 145 -15.83 -12.41 -2.71
N ILE A 146 -14.54 -12.72 -2.62
CA ILE A 146 -13.95 -13.84 -3.39
C ILE A 146 -14.42 -15.21 -2.88
N PRO A 147 -14.48 -16.23 -3.76
CA PRO A 147 -14.74 -17.61 -3.34
C PRO A 147 -13.75 -18.08 -2.27
N GLU A 148 -14.23 -18.95 -1.37
CA GLU A 148 -13.38 -19.54 -0.32
C GLU A 148 -12.15 -20.27 -0.89
N ALA A 149 -12.31 -20.95 -2.02
CA ALA A 149 -11.22 -21.63 -2.71
C ALA A 149 -10.07 -20.68 -3.09
N SER A 150 -10.39 -19.46 -3.54
CA SER A 150 -9.40 -18.40 -3.83
C SER A 150 -8.74 -17.89 -2.55
N PHE A 151 -9.54 -17.60 -1.52
CA PHE A 151 -9.01 -17.14 -0.24
C PHE A 151 -8.00 -18.14 0.34
N ARG A 152 -8.37 -19.41 0.46
CA ARG A 152 -7.48 -20.47 0.94
C ARG A 152 -6.25 -20.67 0.05
N TYR A 153 -6.41 -20.60 -1.27
CA TYR A 153 -5.28 -20.67 -2.20
C TYR A 153 -4.19 -19.63 -1.87
N HIS A 154 -4.59 -18.40 -1.62
CA HIS A 154 -3.66 -17.31 -1.30
C HIS A 154 -3.12 -17.39 0.14
N CYS A 155 -3.92 -17.81 1.13
CA CYS A 155 -3.46 -18.03 2.49
C CYS A 155 -2.36 -19.11 2.54
N ASN A 156 -2.60 -20.26 1.94
CA ASN A 156 -1.66 -21.40 1.92
C ASN A 156 -0.33 -21.07 1.22
N ARG A 157 -0.26 -20.00 0.42
CA ARG A 157 0.95 -19.56 -0.29
C ARG A 157 1.60 -18.33 0.34
N ASN A 158 1.04 -17.82 1.43
CA ASN A 158 1.45 -16.55 2.06
C ASN A 158 1.42 -15.36 1.10
N ASP A 159 0.54 -15.38 0.09
CA ASP A 159 0.49 -14.33 -0.94
C ASP A 159 0.10 -12.99 -0.37
N PHE A 160 -0.84 -12.95 0.60
CA PHE A 160 -1.26 -11.70 1.26
C PHE A 160 -0.10 -11.06 2.03
N SER A 161 0.60 -11.82 2.88
CA SER A 161 1.73 -11.29 3.65
C SER A 161 2.87 -10.83 2.74
N ARG A 162 3.16 -11.54 1.66
CA ARG A 162 4.19 -11.17 0.68
C ARG A 162 3.86 -9.86 -0.03
N TRP A 163 2.61 -9.70 -0.47
CA TRP A 163 2.16 -8.47 -1.11
C TRP A 163 2.19 -7.27 -0.16
N LEU A 164 1.79 -7.46 1.09
CA LEU A 164 1.89 -6.45 2.15
C LEU A 164 3.35 -6.07 2.42
N PHE A 165 4.24 -7.06 2.48
CA PHE A 165 5.67 -6.83 2.69
C PHE A 165 6.30 -6.01 1.56
N ALA A 166 5.97 -6.31 0.29
CA ALA A 166 6.42 -5.55 -0.87
C ALA A 166 5.94 -4.08 -0.85
N ARG A 167 4.84 -3.80 -0.16
CA ARG A 167 4.29 -2.43 0.05
C ARG A 167 4.78 -1.75 1.32
N THR A 168 5.85 -2.29 1.93
CA THR A 168 6.42 -1.74 3.17
C THR A 168 5.52 -1.82 4.40
N GLU A 169 4.46 -2.62 4.34
CA GLU A 169 3.60 -2.94 5.48
C GLU A 169 4.20 -4.10 6.30
N MET A 170 5.47 -3.98 6.70
CA MET A 170 6.24 -5.07 7.33
C MET A 170 5.59 -5.59 8.60
N GLY A 171 5.07 -4.70 9.47
CA GLY A 171 4.40 -5.11 10.70
C GLY A 171 3.14 -5.92 10.42
N LEU A 172 2.29 -5.45 9.50
CA LEU A 172 1.09 -6.15 9.08
C LEU A 172 1.42 -7.48 8.38
N ALA A 173 2.42 -7.48 7.51
CA ALA A 173 2.87 -8.70 6.84
C ALA A 173 3.37 -9.77 7.82
N ALA A 174 4.09 -9.35 8.87
CA ALA A 174 4.56 -10.25 9.93
C ALA A 174 3.41 -10.78 10.81
N GLU A 175 2.37 -9.98 11.02
CA GLU A 175 1.16 -10.36 11.74
C GLU A 175 0.31 -11.37 10.95
N VAL A 176 0.13 -11.13 9.64
CA VAL A 176 -0.67 -11.99 8.74
C VAL A 176 0.02 -13.33 8.45
N ARG A 177 1.35 -13.33 8.36
CA ARG A 177 2.12 -14.49 7.88
C ARG A 177 1.94 -15.79 8.67
N PRO A 178 1.99 -15.78 10.04
CA PRO A 178 1.88 -17.01 10.83
C PRO A 178 0.46 -17.55 10.91
N ILE A 179 -0.55 -16.78 10.46
CA ILE A 179 -1.96 -17.14 10.58
C ILE A 179 -2.30 -18.21 9.55
N SER A 180 -2.85 -19.32 10.01
CA SER A 180 -3.28 -20.46 9.20
C SER A 180 -4.76 -20.79 9.42
N ASP A 181 -5.33 -21.62 8.52
CA ASP A 181 -6.70 -22.09 8.67
C ASP A 181 -6.92 -22.89 9.96
N ASP A 182 -5.87 -23.53 10.49
CA ASP A 182 -5.94 -24.34 11.71
C ASP A 182 -6.14 -23.48 12.98
N ASP A 183 -5.91 -22.18 12.90
CA ASP A 183 -6.10 -21.25 14.01
C ASP A 183 -7.58 -20.85 14.20
N PHE A 184 -8.49 -21.26 13.29
CA PHE A 184 -9.89 -20.83 13.25
C PHE A 184 -10.87 -21.99 13.19
N SER A 185 -12.11 -21.71 13.59
CA SER A 185 -13.20 -22.69 13.54
C SER A 185 -13.67 -22.99 12.11
N ASP A 186 -13.57 -21.99 11.22
CA ASP A 186 -13.88 -22.12 9.79
C ASP A 186 -13.15 -21.08 8.95
N GLY A 187 -13.21 -21.21 7.62
CA GLY A 187 -12.55 -20.29 6.68
C GLY A 187 -13.13 -18.87 6.68
N GLU A 188 -14.40 -18.69 7.08
CA GLU A 188 -15.02 -17.38 7.18
C GLU A 188 -14.55 -16.62 8.43
N ASP A 189 -14.28 -17.31 9.53
CA ASP A 189 -13.64 -16.74 10.72
C ASP A 189 -12.24 -16.26 10.40
N HIS A 190 -11.45 -17.08 9.70
CA HIS A 190 -10.12 -16.72 9.24
C HIS A 190 -10.17 -15.49 8.32
N ARG A 191 -11.07 -15.48 7.34
CA ARG A 191 -11.27 -14.36 6.42
C ARG A 191 -11.61 -13.07 7.17
N ARG A 192 -12.60 -13.11 8.07
CA ARG A 192 -13.01 -11.95 8.88
C ARG A 192 -11.86 -11.41 9.73
N HIS A 193 -11.07 -12.30 10.30
CA HIS A 193 -9.90 -11.91 11.08
C HIS A 193 -8.87 -11.16 10.23
N LEU A 194 -8.46 -11.69 9.07
CA LEU A 194 -7.51 -11.03 8.18
C LEU A 194 -8.04 -9.68 7.66
N VAL A 195 -9.32 -9.63 7.27
CA VAL A 195 -9.96 -8.38 6.84
C VAL A 195 -9.93 -7.35 7.96
N THR A 196 -10.23 -7.74 9.19
CA THR A 196 -10.24 -6.83 10.36
C THR A 196 -8.87 -6.22 10.62
N ILE A 197 -7.82 -7.02 10.67
CA ILE A 197 -6.47 -6.50 10.94
C ILE A 197 -5.96 -5.61 9.80
N ILE A 198 -6.29 -5.91 8.54
CA ILE A 198 -5.95 -5.06 7.38
C ILE A 198 -6.71 -3.74 7.44
N ALA A 199 -8.03 -3.78 7.71
CA ALA A 199 -8.87 -2.61 7.85
C ALA A 199 -8.40 -1.70 9.00
N ASP A 200 -8.11 -2.27 10.17
CA ASP A 200 -7.61 -1.54 11.34
C ASP A 200 -6.26 -0.88 11.05
N ARG A 201 -5.38 -1.57 10.35
CA ARG A 201 -4.09 -1.01 9.94
C ARG A 201 -4.28 0.15 8.97
N ARG A 202 -5.16 0.00 7.98
CA ARG A 202 -5.48 1.04 7.00
C ARG A 202 -6.07 2.27 7.70
N LYS A 203 -7.07 2.08 8.55
CA LYS A 203 -7.70 3.16 9.33
C LYS A 203 -6.69 3.89 10.21
N ARG A 204 -5.85 3.16 10.94
CA ARG A 204 -4.78 3.77 11.77
C ARG A 204 -3.82 4.63 10.95
N ARG A 205 -3.47 4.21 9.72
CA ARG A 205 -2.57 4.99 8.85
C ARG A 205 -3.23 6.25 8.29
N GLN A 206 -4.54 6.25 8.12
CA GLN A 206 -5.27 7.39 7.56
C GLN A 206 -5.55 8.48 8.57
N LYS A 207 -5.52 8.17 9.87
CA LYS A 207 -5.72 9.18 10.93
C LYS A 207 -4.67 10.29 10.85
N GLY A 208 -5.15 11.53 10.77
CA GLY A 208 -4.31 12.73 10.70
C GLY A 208 -3.63 12.98 9.34
N ILE A 209 -3.92 12.19 8.30
CA ILE A 209 -3.50 12.47 6.92
C ILE A 209 -4.56 13.33 6.26
N VAL A 210 -4.13 14.40 5.58
CA VAL A 210 -4.99 15.23 4.75
C VAL A 210 -4.88 14.75 3.31
N ALA A 211 -5.92 14.11 2.79
CA ALA A 211 -5.98 13.61 1.43
C ALA A 211 -6.64 14.61 0.48
N ASP A 212 -6.23 14.63 -0.78
CA ASP A 212 -6.96 15.35 -1.82
C ASP A 212 -8.30 14.66 -2.06
N PHE A 213 -9.40 15.45 -2.03
CA PHE A 213 -10.72 14.89 -2.29
C PHE A 213 -10.93 14.62 -3.78
N ASN A 214 -11.26 13.37 -4.08
CA ASN A 214 -11.72 12.93 -5.39
C ASN A 214 -12.93 12.00 -5.19
N ALA A 215 -14.09 12.37 -5.75
CA ALA A 215 -15.33 11.64 -5.55
C ALA A 215 -15.30 10.20 -6.09
N ALA A 216 -14.44 9.92 -7.08
CA ALA A 216 -14.36 8.60 -7.72
C ALA A 216 -13.67 7.54 -6.85
N ASP A 217 -12.74 7.96 -5.96
CA ASP A 217 -11.87 7.07 -5.18
C ASP A 217 -11.72 7.47 -3.71
N ALA A 218 -12.59 8.36 -3.22
CA ALA A 218 -12.56 8.82 -1.84
C ALA A 218 -12.75 7.66 -0.86
N ASP A 219 -11.82 7.55 0.09
CA ASP A 219 -11.92 6.65 1.21
C ASP A 219 -12.39 7.41 2.46
N PHE A 220 -13.69 7.30 2.78
CA PHE A 220 -14.32 8.03 3.89
C PHE A 220 -13.91 7.53 5.29
N ASP A 221 -13.03 6.53 5.40
CA ASP A 221 -12.28 6.28 6.62
C ASP A 221 -11.16 7.32 6.84
N THR A 222 -10.86 8.16 5.85
CA THR A 222 -9.98 9.33 5.98
C THR A 222 -10.68 10.45 6.75
N GLU A 223 -10.06 10.93 7.82
CA GLU A 223 -10.64 11.97 8.67
C GLU A 223 -10.59 13.37 8.03
N PHE A 224 -9.59 13.62 7.18
CA PHE A 224 -9.35 14.92 6.57
C PHE A 224 -9.23 14.84 5.06
N PHE A 225 -10.08 15.61 4.40
CA PHE A 225 -9.97 15.88 2.98
C PHE A 225 -9.68 17.36 2.72
N LYS A 226 -9.05 17.65 1.60
CA LYS A 226 -8.89 19.02 1.10
C LYS A 226 -9.37 19.16 -0.34
N ILE A 227 -9.89 20.34 -0.63
CA ILE A 227 -10.23 20.82 -1.99
C ILE A 227 -9.29 21.98 -2.31
N GLY A 228 -8.51 21.85 -3.37
CA GLY A 228 -7.52 22.85 -3.82
C GLY A 228 -6.07 22.41 -3.57
N LYS A 229 -5.14 23.26 -4.00
CA LYS A 229 -3.69 23.00 -3.94
C LYS A 229 -2.96 23.92 -2.95
N GLY A 230 -3.65 24.91 -2.42
CA GLY A 230 -3.12 25.90 -1.51
C GLY A 230 -2.88 25.38 -0.09
N SER A 231 -2.63 26.31 0.83
CA SER A 231 -2.42 26.00 2.26
C SER A 231 -3.73 25.64 2.96
N LEU A 232 -3.65 24.75 3.95
CA LEU A 232 -4.79 24.34 4.77
C LEU A 232 -5.30 25.40 5.76
N GLY A 233 -4.53 26.44 6.02
CA GLY A 233 -4.82 27.36 7.10
C GLY A 233 -4.52 26.81 8.51
N GLY A 234 -4.55 27.69 9.53
CA GLY A 234 -4.14 27.35 10.90
C GLY A 234 -5.07 26.37 11.61
N LYS A 235 -6.41 26.57 11.47
CA LYS A 235 -7.41 25.73 12.14
C LYS A 235 -7.35 24.29 11.65
N ALA A 236 -7.32 24.07 10.34
CA ALA A 236 -7.24 22.73 9.76
C ALA A 236 -5.93 22.02 10.10
N ARG A 237 -4.80 22.74 10.09
CA ARG A 237 -3.51 22.19 10.55
C ARG A 237 -3.54 21.80 12.02
N GLY A 238 -4.16 22.60 12.89
CA GLY A 238 -4.34 22.30 14.31
C GLY A 238 -5.14 21.02 14.53
N LEU A 239 -6.29 20.85 13.86
CA LEU A 239 -7.10 19.66 13.95
C LEU A 239 -6.37 18.41 13.43
N ALA A 240 -5.70 18.50 12.29
CA ALA A 240 -4.91 17.40 11.73
C ALA A 240 -3.75 17.00 12.66
N PHE A 241 -3.14 17.98 13.35
CA PHE A 241 -2.12 17.72 14.36
C PHE A 241 -2.69 16.98 15.57
N VAL A 242 -3.86 17.39 16.08
CA VAL A 242 -4.55 16.69 17.19
C VAL A 242 -4.88 15.25 16.80
N ALA A 243 -5.42 15.02 15.60
CA ALA A 243 -5.69 13.68 15.10
C ALA A 243 -4.41 12.82 15.02
N SER A 244 -3.30 13.41 14.60
CA SER A 244 -1.99 12.72 14.59
C SER A 244 -1.49 12.40 16.00
N LEU A 245 -1.65 13.32 16.96
CA LEU A 245 -1.29 13.05 18.37
C LEU A 245 -2.10 11.92 18.98
N LEU A 246 -3.41 11.90 18.77
CA LEU A 246 -4.29 10.81 19.25
C LEU A 246 -3.89 9.46 18.65
N ARG A 247 -3.50 9.44 17.39
CA ARG A 247 -2.97 8.23 16.74
C ARG A 247 -1.67 7.72 17.38
N GLN A 248 -0.76 8.63 17.73
CA GLN A 248 0.54 8.29 18.31
C GLN A 248 0.45 7.86 19.78
N ASN A 249 -0.63 8.22 20.46
CA ASN A 249 -0.82 7.97 21.87
C ASN A 249 -2.12 7.18 22.15
N PRO A 250 -2.19 5.89 21.75
CA PRO A 250 -3.40 5.07 21.94
C PRO A 250 -3.78 4.91 23.42
N ASP A 251 -2.86 5.13 24.34
CA ASP A 251 -3.07 5.02 25.78
C ASP A 251 -4.12 6.03 26.31
N PHE A 252 -4.39 7.12 25.59
CA PHE A 252 -5.46 8.04 25.94
C PHE A 252 -6.82 7.35 26.06
N TYR A 253 -7.11 6.40 25.14
CA TYR A 253 -8.38 5.66 25.13
C TYR A 253 -8.46 4.62 26.27
N VAL A 254 -7.31 4.16 26.78
CA VAL A 254 -7.25 3.23 27.92
C VAL A 254 -7.40 3.99 29.23
N THR A 255 -6.78 5.17 29.33
CA THR A 255 -6.76 6.00 30.55
C THR A 255 -8.11 6.61 30.86
N TYR A 256 -8.87 7.01 29.82
CA TYR A 256 -10.17 7.68 29.97
C TYR A 256 -11.31 6.79 29.50
N LYS A 257 -11.51 5.65 30.15
CA LYS A 257 -12.60 4.71 29.86
C LYS A 257 -13.98 5.41 29.87
N GLY A 258 -14.75 5.23 28.80
CA GLY A 258 -16.08 5.83 28.65
C GLY A 258 -16.07 7.27 28.10
N VAL A 259 -14.91 7.78 27.69
CA VAL A 259 -14.80 9.05 26.98
C VAL A 259 -14.25 8.78 25.58
N ASP A 260 -15.04 9.04 24.56
CA ASP A 260 -14.58 8.99 23.18
C ASP A 260 -14.03 10.35 22.75
N ILE A 261 -12.72 10.38 22.49
CA ILE A 261 -12.07 11.57 21.92
C ILE A 261 -12.05 11.40 20.42
N ILE A 262 -12.90 12.14 19.73
CA ILE A 262 -13.00 12.08 18.27
C ILE A 262 -12.57 13.41 17.65
N VAL A 263 -11.90 13.32 16.51
CA VAL A 263 -11.74 14.44 15.58
C VAL A 263 -12.77 14.25 14.48
N PRO A 264 -13.67 15.23 14.25
CA PRO A 264 -14.73 15.06 13.27
C PRO A 264 -14.13 14.96 11.87
N GLN A 265 -14.81 14.21 11.00
CA GLN A 265 -14.45 14.17 9.59
C GLN A 265 -14.53 15.60 9.02
N THR A 266 -13.46 16.03 8.38
CA THR A 266 -13.25 17.42 8.00
C THR A 266 -12.90 17.54 6.52
N LEU A 267 -13.65 18.35 5.79
CA LEU A 267 -13.28 18.82 4.45
C LEU A 267 -12.78 20.25 4.52
N VAL A 268 -11.59 20.49 3.98
CA VAL A 268 -10.93 21.81 4.01
C VAL A 268 -10.89 22.41 2.61
N ILE A 269 -11.43 23.60 2.44
CA ILE A 269 -11.15 24.42 1.25
C ILE A 269 -9.84 25.15 1.52
N THR A 270 -8.86 24.95 0.65
CA THR A 270 -7.52 25.54 0.77
C THR A 270 -7.50 27.04 0.42
N THR A 271 -6.43 27.74 0.73
CA THR A 271 -6.32 29.20 0.56
C THR A 271 -6.53 29.66 -0.89
N ASP A 272 -6.14 28.87 -1.88
CA ASP A 272 -6.41 29.13 -3.30
C ASP A 272 -7.90 29.13 -3.64
N GLY A 273 -8.71 28.37 -2.91
CA GLY A 273 -10.17 28.41 -3.03
C GLY A 273 -10.74 29.77 -2.60
N PHE A 274 -10.24 30.34 -1.51
CA PHE A 274 -10.61 31.69 -1.09
C PHE A 274 -10.12 32.75 -2.08
N GLU A 275 -8.89 32.62 -2.57
CA GLU A 275 -8.33 33.52 -3.57
C GLU A 275 -9.16 33.52 -4.86
N SER A 276 -9.52 32.34 -5.38
CA SER A 276 -10.40 32.21 -6.55
C SER A 276 -11.77 32.85 -6.30
N PHE A 277 -12.36 32.59 -5.13
CA PHE A 277 -13.66 33.22 -4.78
C PHE A 277 -13.59 34.74 -4.81
N VAL A 278 -12.55 35.31 -4.20
CA VAL A 278 -12.36 36.79 -4.18
C VAL A 278 -12.11 37.34 -5.59
N GLU A 279 -11.36 36.63 -6.42
CA GLU A 279 -11.07 37.07 -7.80
C GLU A 279 -12.29 36.96 -8.70
N ASP A 280 -12.97 35.80 -8.70
CA ASP A 280 -14.13 35.56 -9.58
C ASP A 280 -15.32 36.48 -9.29
N ASN A 281 -15.46 36.92 -8.03
CA ASN A 281 -16.49 37.88 -7.62
C ASN A 281 -16.01 39.33 -7.58
N GLY A 282 -14.78 39.61 -8.01
CA GLY A 282 -14.25 40.97 -8.08
C GLY A 282 -14.11 41.67 -6.72
N LEU A 283 -13.99 40.90 -5.61
CA LEU A 283 -14.02 41.42 -4.24
C LEU A 283 -12.65 41.90 -3.71
N ARG A 284 -11.60 41.83 -4.51
CA ARG A 284 -10.23 42.18 -4.07
C ARG A 284 -10.06 43.59 -3.59
N TYR A 285 -10.90 44.51 -4.09
CA TYR A 285 -10.87 45.94 -3.67
C TYR A 285 -11.32 46.15 -2.23
N LEU A 286 -12.10 45.25 -1.65
CA LEU A 286 -12.63 45.36 -0.29
C LEU A 286 -11.54 45.47 0.78
N SER A 287 -10.36 44.89 0.53
CA SER A 287 -9.21 45.05 1.43
C SER A 287 -8.65 46.46 1.58
N LYS A 288 -9.14 47.42 0.74
CA LYS A 288 -8.69 48.84 0.70
C LYS A 288 -9.84 49.79 0.92
N THR A 289 -11.00 49.32 1.39
CA THR A 289 -12.20 50.15 1.61
C THR A 289 -12.53 50.22 3.09
N ASP A 290 -13.12 51.34 3.51
CA ASP A 290 -13.66 51.55 4.85
C ASP A 290 -15.17 51.26 4.91
N LEU A 291 -15.64 50.23 4.17
CA LEU A 291 -17.03 49.83 4.22
C LEU A 291 -17.35 49.17 5.58
N PRO A 292 -18.57 49.38 6.12
CA PRO A 292 -19.04 48.70 7.31
C PRO A 292 -19.01 47.17 7.12
N ASP A 293 -18.69 46.42 8.19
CA ASP A 293 -18.59 44.95 8.17
C ASP A 293 -19.86 44.26 7.63
N GLU A 294 -21.06 44.81 7.92
CA GLU A 294 -22.33 44.29 7.39
C GLU A 294 -22.40 44.35 5.87
N GLN A 295 -21.96 45.48 5.27
CA GLN A 295 -21.95 45.62 3.81
C GLN A 295 -20.89 44.68 3.16
N ILE A 296 -19.75 44.49 3.81
CA ILE A 296 -18.75 43.56 3.35
C ILE A 296 -19.33 42.16 3.40
N ALA A 297 -20.00 41.78 4.48
CA ALA A 297 -20.66 40.47 4.62
C ALA A 297 -21.70 40.19 3.51
N ASP A 298 -22.55 41.23 3.22
CA ASP A 298 -23.57 41.12 2.15
C ASP A 298 -22.92 40.87 0.78
N LEU A 299 -21.81 41.54 0.48
CA LEU A 299 -21.07 41.32 -0.78
C LEU A 299 -20.49 39.92 -0.87
N PHE A 300 -19.95 39.36 0.23
CA PHE A 300 -19.48 38.00 0.27
C PHE A 300 -20.63 36.98 0.14
N LEU A 301 -21.76 37.24 0.78
CA LEU A 301 -22.93 36.35 0.71
C LEU A 301 -23.60 36.36 -0.68
N ALA A 302 -23.49 37.48 -1.42
CA ALA A 302 -23.96 37.54 -2.79
C ALA A 302 -23.02 36.86 -3.80
N GLY A 303 -21.78 36.55 -3.38
CA GLY A 303 -20.77 35.94 -4.22
C GLY A 303 -21.10 34.48 -4.56
N ARG A 304 -20.63 34.00 -5.72
CA ARG A 304 -20.76 32.63 -6.20
C ARG A 304 -19.47 31.87 -5.96
N PHE A 305 -19.60 30.64 -5.48
CA PHE A 305 -18.44 29.76 -5.39
C PHE A 305 -17.88 29.45 -6.79
N PRO A 306 -16.54 29.37 -6.95
CA PRO A 306 -15.94 28.83 -8.16
C PRO A 306 -16.49 27.43 -8.47
N ASP A 307 -16.80 27.15 -9.73
CA ASP A 307 -17.45 25.90 -10.15
C ASP A 307 -16.69 24.64 -9.66
N TRP A 308 -15.36 24.70 -9.67
CA TRP A 308 -14.52 23.59 -9.23
C TRP A 308 -14.62 23.29 -7.73
N ILE A 309 -14.94 24.29 -6.90
CA ILE A 309 -15.20 24.11 -5.46
C ILE A 309 -16.60 23.53 -5.27
N GLU A 310 -17.59 24.11 -5.96
CA GLU A 310 -18.98 23.67 -5.86
C GLU A 310 -19.15 22.22 -6.28
N GLU A 311 -18.55 21.80 -7.39
CA GLU A 311 -18.58 20.41 -7.87
C GLU A 311 -18.03 19.45 -6.83
N LYS A 312 -16.85 19.74 -6.28
CA LYS A 312 -16.21 18.89 -5.28
C LYS A 312 -16.97 18.87 -3.94
N LEU A 313 -17.52 20.01 -3.51
CA LEU A 313 -18.37 20.08 -2.31
C LEU A 313 -19.61 19.22 -2.47
N ARG A 314 -20.33 19.34 -3.59
CA ARG A 314 -21.49 18.51 -3.89
C ARG A 314 -21.15 17.03 -3.93
N GLY A 315 -20.03 16.68 -4.56
CA GLY A 315 -19.53 15.31 -4.59
C GLY A 315 -19.22 14.75 -3.20
N TYR A 316 -18.64 15.55 -2.32
CA TYR A 316 -18.37 15.18 -0.93
C TYR A 316 -19.65 15.01 -0.11
N LEU A 317 -20.53 16.03 -0.12
CA LEU A 317 -21.79 16.02 0.65
C LEU A 317 -22.75 14.92 0.21
N GLY A 318 -22.71 14.51 -1.07
CA GLY A 318 -23.50 13.41 -1.59
C GLY A 318 -23.05 12.02 -1.14
N GLN A 319 -21.84 11.90 -0.58
CA GLN A 319 -21.27 10.62 -0.14
C GLN A 319 -21.14 10.50 1.40
N VAL A 320 -21.17 11.64 2.11
CA VAL A 320 -21.10 11.63 3.57
C VAL A 320 -22.49 11.30 4.14
N THR A 321 -22.57 10.21 4.88
CA THR A 321 -23.72 9.86 5.72
C THR A 321 -23.49 10.44 7.11
N TYR A 322 -24.31 11.41 7.50
CA TYR A 322 -24.35 11.87 8.89
C TYR A 322 -25.14 10.87 9.73
N PRO A 323 -24.67 10.54 10.95
CA PRO A 323 -25.42 9.68 11.86
C PRO A 323 -26.71 10.33 12.33
#